data_457509857dbef683576cb9ce0f20de46
#
_entry.id   457509857dbef683576cb9ce0f20de46
#
_cell.length_a   1.000
_cell.length_b   1.000
_cell.length_c   1.000
_cell.angle_alpha   90.00
_cell.angle_beta   90.00
_cell.angle_gamma   90.00
#
_symmetry.space_group_name_H-M   'P 1'
#
loop_
_entity.id
_entity.type
_entity.pdbx_description
1 polymer ?
#
loop_
_entity_poly.entity_id
_entity_poly.type
_entity_poly.pdbx_seq_one_letter_code
_entity_poly.pdbx_strand_id
1 'polypeptide(L)'
;KNSIGKILSVKAEYGSYLPDWHPGEKYQNGYAANTTLGGGVLLTSIHEIDYLYWFFGDVKEVFSFTEKISTLKINADDFASILLRFKNNIIAEIHLDYFQGTTSRGCKIIGSKGIIIWNHDDESVKLFDNNNNKWKTIMYLKKFDLNNTYVDELMYFIKCVKNKKKTLNSIFNGIETLKIALSAKRASKTKRVVIFND
;
A
#
# COMPACT_ATOMS: atom_id res chain seq x y z
N LYS A 1 15.16 3.66 -16.69
CA LYS A 1 15.40 2.22 -16.53
C LYS A 1 16.66 2.04 -15.68
N ASN A 2 16.56 1.36 -14.53
CA ASN A 2 17.69 1.06 -13.63
C ASN A 2 18.37 2.27 -12.95
N SER A 3 17.62 3.36 -12.73
CA SER A 3 18.18 4.61 -12.18
C SER A 3 18.73 4.48 -10.76
N ILE A 4 18.28 3.50 -9.98
CA ILE A 4 18.73 3.26 -8.59
C ILE A 4 19.49 1.94 -8.42
N GLY A 5 19.80 1.24 -9.51
CA GLY A 5 20.49 -0.05 -9.47
C GLY A 5 19.65 -1.19 -8.91
N LYS A 6 20.28 -2.18 -8.26
CA LYS A 6 19.59 -3.31 -7.62
C LYS A 6 18.77 -2.77 -6.43
N ILE A 7 17.48 -3.07 -6.40
CA ILE A 7 16.60 -2.72 -5.27
C ILE A 7 16.95 -3.60 -4.08
N LEU A 8 17.10 -2.97 -2.92
CA LEU A 8 17.53 -3.60 -1.67
C LEU A 8 16.38 -3.68 -0.67
N SER A 9 15.74 -2.53 -0.40
CA SER A 9 14.61 -2.48 0.52
C SER A 9 13.60 -1.41 0.14
N VAL A 10 12.40 -1.56 0.68
CA VAL A 10 11.27 -0.64 0.44
C VAL A 10 10.59 -0.34 1.77
N LYS A 11 10.15 0.90 1.95
CA LYS A 11 9.26 1.30 3.02
C LYS A 11 8.04 1.97 2.42
N ALA A 12 6.85 1.48 2.78
CA ALA A 12 5.57 2.06 2.39
C ALA A 12 4.78 2.42 3.65
N GLU A 13 4.01 3.49 3.57
CA GLU A 13 3.18 3.91 4.69
C GLU A 13 1.90 4.56 4.23
N TYR A 14 0.85 4.33 5.01
CA TYR A 14 -0.40 5.07 4.95
C TYR A 14 -0.97 5.19 6.37
N GLY A 15 -1.22 6.40 6.80
CA GLY A 15 -1.90 6.68 8.05
C GLY A 15 -2.89 7.83 7.89
N SER A 16 -4.01 7.73 8.57
CA SER A 16 -5.05 8.75 8.55
C SER A 16 -5.94 8.66 9.78
N TYR A 17 -6.77 9.67 10.02
CA TYR A 17 -7.71 9.65 11.12
C TYR A 17 -9.08 9.18 10.65
N LEU A 18 -9.43 7.92 10.94
CA LEU A 18 -10.69 7.31 10.47
C LEU A 18 -11.95 8.15 10.75
N PRO A 19 -12.09 8.83 11.92
CA PRO A 19 -13.25 9.68 12.18
C PRO A 19 -13.45 10.84 11.19
N ASP A 20 -12.41 11.26 10.50
CA ASP A 20 -12.46 12.40 9.57
C ASP A 20 -12.76 12.01 8.11
N TRP A 21 -12.86 10.70 7.81
CA TRP A 21 -13.04 10.23 6.43
C TRP A 21 -14.36 10.67 5.80
N HIS A 22 -15.45 10.70 6.59
CA HIS A 22 -16.78 11.04 6.14
C HIS A 22 -17.42 12.07 7.08
N PRO A 23 -17.19 13.38 6.87
CA PRO A 23 -17.76 14.42 7.70
C PRO A 23 -19.29 14.29 7.77
N GLY A 24 -19.83 14.34 8.99
CA GLY A 24 -21.28 14.19 9.24
C GLY A 24 -21.75 12.75 9.45
N GLU A 25 -20.93 11.76 9.22
CA GLU A 25 -21.25 10.35 9.49
C GLU A 25 -20.55 9.86 10.78
N LYS A 26 -21.19 8.92 11.47
CA LYS A 26 -20.55 8.23 12.60
C LYS A 26 -19.61 7.14 12.03
N TYR A 27 -18.32 7.35 12.11
CA TYR A 27 -17.31 6.40 11.57
C TYR A 27 -17.49 4.97 12.08
N GLN A 28 -18.06 4.79 13.29
CA GLN A 28 -18.35 3.47 13.88
C GLN A 28 -19.33 2.65 13.05
N ASN A 29 -20.19 3.31 12.27
CA ASN A 29 -21.18 2.66 11.42
C ASN A 29 -20.62 2.29 10.04
N GLY A 30 -19.45 2.84 9.67
CA GLY A 30 -18.80 2.58 8.40
C GLY A 30 -18.22 1.15 8.33
N TYR A 31 -18.10 0.63 7.12
CA TYR A 31 -17.50 -0.70 6.90
C TYR A 31 -16.08 -0.79 7.45
N ALA A 32 -15.28 0.27 7.32
CA ALA A 32 -13.89 0.34 7.75
C ALA A 32 -13.70 0.06 9.26
N ALA A 33 -14.72 0.41 10.06
CA ALA A 33 -14.74 0.20 11.51
C ALA A 33 -15.19 -1.21 11.93
N ASN A 34 -15.66 -2.05 10.99
CA ASN A 34 -16.36 -3.28 11.30
C ASN A 34 -15.76 -4.52 10.63
N THR A 35 -15.25 -5.47 11.43
CA THR A 35 -14.66 -6.72 10.94
C THR A 35 -15.65 -7.59 10.16
N THR A 36 -16.96 -7.60 10.52
CA THR A 36 -17.95 -8.42 9.83
C THR A 36 -18.27 -7.90 8.43
N LEU A 37 -17.96 -6.63 8.16
CA LEU A 37 -18.09 -6.00 6.85
C LEU A 37 -16.78 -6.01 6.04
N GLY A 38 -15.75 -6.72 6.53
CA GLY A 38 -14.44 -6.75 5.89
C GLY A 38 -13.55 -5.55 6.21
N GLY A 39 -13.88 -4.79 7.28
CA GLY A 39 -13.12 -3.62 7.70
C GLY A 39 -11.81 -3.95 8.41
N GLY A 40 -11.18 -2.89 8.88
CA GLY A 40 -9.84 -2.86 9.46
C GLY A 40 -8.82 -2.22 8.53
N VAL A 41 -7.81 -1.60 9.14
CA VAL A 41 -6.82 -0.80 8.39
C VAL A 41 -6.11 -1.61 7.33
N LEU A 42 -5.81 -2.87 7.62
CA LEU A 42 -5.09 -3.74 6.68
C LEU A 42 -5.87 -4.02 5.40
N LEU A 43 -7.16 -4.32 5.50
CA LEU A 43 -7.97 -4.63 4.32
C LEU A 43 -8.46 -3.38 3.60
N THR A 44 -8.74 -2.32 4.34
CA THR A 44 -9.21 -1.05 3.76
C THR A 44 -8.07 -0.30 3.05
N SER A 45 -6.85 -0.35 3.62
CA SER A 45 -5.65 0.28 3.06
C SER A 45 -4.76 -0.73 2.33
N ILE A 46 -5.37 -1.73 1.68
CA ILE A 46 -4.68 -2.83 0.97
C ILE A 46 -3.82 -2.33 -0.21
N HIS A 47 -4.02 -1.09 -0.65
CA HIS A 47 -3.34 -0.50 -1.80
C HIS A 47 -1.81 -0.50 -1.66
N GLU A 48 -1.28 -0.38 -0.43
CA GLU A 48 0.15 -0.42 -0.17
C GLU A 48 0.75 -1.80 -0.45
N ILE A 49 -0.01 -2.86 -0.19
CA ILE A 49 0.36 -4.23 -0.56
C ILE A 49 0.25 -4.40 -2.08
N ASP A 50 -0.84 -3.89 -2.69
CA ASP A 50 -1.16 -4.07 -4.10
C ASP A 50 -0.07 -3.48 -5.01
N TYR A 51 0.30 -2.21 -4.82
CA TYR A 51 1.32 -1.61 -5.68
C TYR A 51 2.72 -2.19 -5.42
N LEU A 52 3.03 -2.65 -4.20
CA LEU A 52 4.30 -3.34 -3.95
C LEU A 52 4.34 -4.71 -4.63
N TYR A 53 3.23 -5.45 -4.62
CA TYR A 53 3.11 -6.68 -5.39
C TYR A 53 3.26 -6.41 -6.90
N TRP A 54 2.62 -5.36 -7.41
CA TRP A 54 2.75 -4.95 -8.81
C TRP A 54 4.18 -4.57 -9.20
N PHE A 55 4.94 -3.91 -8.32
CA PHE A 55 6.31 -3.50 -8.59
C PHE A 55 7.32 -4.65 -8.49
N PHE A 56 7.14 -5.55 -7.53
CA PHE A 56 8.19 -6.49 -7.13
C PHE A 56 7.83 -7.95 -7.33
N GLY A 57 6.57 -8.26 -7.68
CA GLY A 57 6.09 -9.61 -7.95
C GLY A 57 5.79 -10.41 -6.68
N ASP A 58 5.97 -11.72 -6.78
CA ASP A 58 5.52 -12.67 -5.76
C ASP A 58 6.22 -12.48 -4.41
N VAL A 59 5.41 -12.55 -3.35
CA VAL A 59 5.86 -12.59 -1.97
C VAL A 59 6.27 -14.02 -1.61
N LYS A 60 7.41 -14.17 -0.95
CA LYS A 60 7.92 -15.45 -0.43
C LYS A 60 7.45 -15.71 1.01
N GLU A 61 7.46 -14.67 1.83
CA GLU A 61 7.09 -14.77 3.25
C GLU A 61 6.58 -13.44 3.79
N VAL A 62 5.71 -13.53 4.80
CA VAL A 62 5.13 -12.38 5.49
C VAL A 62 5.14 -12.59 7.00
N PHE A 63 5.44 -11.50 7.73
CA PHE A 63 5.22 -11.37 9.16
C PHE A 63 4.51 -10.04 9.44
N SER A 64 3.68 -9.97 10.47
CA SER A 64 3.04 -8.71 10.84
C SER A 64 2.60 -8.66 12.30
N PHE A 65 2.40 -7.43 12.78
CA PHE A 65 1.53 -7.07 13.88
C PHE A 65 0.31 -6.35 13.28
N THR A 66 -0.87 -6.93 13.40
CA THR A 66 -2.13 -6.36 12.92
C THR A 66 -3.10 -6.44 14.08
N GLU A 67 -3.38 -5.31 14.70
CA GLU A 67 -4.07 -5.25 15.99
C GLU A 67 -4.95 -4.00 16.08
N LYS A 68 -5.86 -4.00 17.05
CA LYS A 68 -6.52 -2.80 17.51
C LYS A 68 -5.76 -2.28 18.73
N ILE A 69 -5.08 -1.14 18.59
CA ILE A 69 -4.24 -0.56 19.64
C ILE A 69 -4.70 0.82 20.13
N SER A 70 -5.49 1.54 19.33
CA SER A 70 -5.95 2.89 19.68
C SER A 70 -7.22 2.88 20.53
N THR A 71 -7.68 4.08 20.93
CA THR A 71 -8.94 4.30 21.65
C THR A 71 -10.15 4.47 20.73
N LEU A 72 -9.99 4.34 19.41
CA LEU A 72 -11.10 4.41 18.46
C LEU A 72 -12.18 3.36 18.79
N LYS A 73 -13.43 3.75 18.72
CA LYS A 73 -14.58 2.87 19.00
C LYS A 73 -14.93 2.02 17.78
N ILE A 74 -14.06 1.06 17.48
CA ILE A 74 -14.20 0.10 16.36
C ILE A 74 -13.92 -1.32 16.86
N ASN A 75 -14.38 -2.34 16.12
CA ASN A 75 -14.10 -3.75 16.42
C ASN A 75 -13.08 -4.38 15.44
N ALA A 76 -12.49 -3.56 14.57
CA ALA A 76 -11.52 -3.96 13.57
C ALA A 76 -10.09 -3.53 13.95
N ASP A 77 -9.09 -4.04 13.25
CA ASP A 77 -7.70 -3.60 13.38
C ASP A 77 -7.57 -2.13 12.95
N ASP A 78 -6.90 -1.33 13.77
CA ASP A 78 -6.57 0.07 13.48
C ASP A 78 -5.08 0.33 13.26
N PHE A 79 -4.29 -0.72 13.39
CA PHE A 79 -2.84 -0.71 13.19
C PHE A 79 -2.39 -1.96 12.45
N ALA A 80 -1.48 -1.78 11.50
CA ALA A 80 -0.73 -2.90 10.91
C ALA A 80 0.72 -2.48 10.61
N SER A 81 1.66 -3.29 11.10
CA SER A 81 3.08 -3.23 10.70
C SER A 81 3.42 -4.57 10.05
N ILE A 82 3.84 -4.54 8.80
CA ILE A 82 3.99 -5.72 7.96
C ILE A 82 5.40 -5.77 7.39
N LEU A 83 6.02 -6.93 7.46
CA LEU A 83 7.28 -7.24 6.79
C LEU A 83 7.01 -8.26 5.69
N LEU A 84 7.39 -7.93 4.46
CA LEU A 84 7.32 -8.80 3.31
C LEU A 84 8.73 -9.13 2.81
N ARG A 85 8.96 -10.39 2.47
CA ARG A 85 10.09 -10.78 1.63
C ARG A 85 9.57 -11.27 0.30
N PHE A 86 9.99 -10.63 -0.78
CA PHE A 86 9.67 -11.05 -2.14
C PHE A 86 10.58 -12.21 -2.62
N LYS A 87 10.14 -12.96 -3.63
CA LYS A 87 10.94 -14.06 -4.22
C LYS A 87 12.30 -13.58 -4.77
N ASN A 88 12.41 -12.34 -5.20
CA ASN A 88 13.66 -11.69 -5.64
C ASN A 88 14.52 -11.15 -4.49
N ASN A 89 14.23 -11.52 -3.23
CA ASN A 89 14.90 -11.14 -1.99
C ASN A 89 14.79 -9.65 -1.60
N ILE A 90 13.93 -8.87 -2.22
CA ILE A 90 13.60 -7.53 -1.74
C ILE A 90 12.82 -7.66 -0.42
N ILE A 91 13.14 -6.80 0.55
CA ILE A 91 12.41 -6.70 1.82
C ILE A 91 11.62 -5.40 1.81
N ALA A 92 10.32 -5.48 2.14
CA ALA A 92 9.47 -4.31 2.31
C ALA A 92 8.90 -4.25 3.73
N GLU A 93 8.85 -3.03 4.26
CA GLU A 93 8.16 -2.64 5.47
C GLU A 93 6.92 -1.85 5.08
N ILE A 94 5.76 -2.18 5.67
CA ILE A 94 4.51 -1.45 5.45
C ILE A 94 3.96 -1.05 6.81
N HIS A 95 3.64 0.24 6.96
CA HIS A 95 2.96 0.79 8.13
C HIS A 95 1.58 1.31 7.73
N LEU A 96 0.54 0.86 8.44
CA LEU A 96 -0.83 1.31 8.22
C LEU A 96 -1.47 1.67 9.56
N ASP A 97 -2.15 2.80 9.63
CA ASP A 97 -2.92 3.16 10.82
C ASP A 97 -4.15 4.04 10.55
N TYR A 98 -5.09 4.03 11.51
CA TYR A 98 -6.32 4.82 11.49
C TYR A 98 -6.35 5.97 12.49
N PHE A 99 -5.25 6.23 13.19
CA PHE A 99 -5.24 7.15 14.33
C PHE A 99 -4.29 8.33 14.17
N GLN A 100 -3.65 8.50 13.02
CA GLN A 100 -2.89 9.70 12.71
C GLN A 100 -3.81 10.90 12.51
N GLY A 101 -3.57 12.00 13.24
CA GLY A 101 -4.35 13.24 13.14
C GLY A 101 -4.16 13.99 11.82
N THR A 102 -3.15 13.61 11.02
CA THR A 102 -2.92 14.11 9.67
C THR A 102 -2.70 12.93 8.75
N THR A 103 -3.29 12.97 7.55
CA THR A 103 -3.02 11.92 6.56
C THR A 103 -1.57 11.98 6.14
N SER A 104 -0.90 10.82 6.14
CA SER A 104 0.40 10.67 5.47
C SER A 104 0.37 9.44 4.58
N ARG A 105 0.97 9.53 3.40
CA ARG A 105 1.09 8.41 2.47
C ARG A 105 2.36 8.54 1.65
N GLY A 106 3.14 7.47 1.59
CA GLY A 106 4.38 7.52 0.86
C GLY A 106 5.03 6.16 0.64
N CYS A 107 6.00 6.16 -0.26
CA CYS A 107 6.82 5.00 -0.54
C CYS A 107 8.27 5.43 -0.78
N LYS A 108 9.21 4.74 -0.10
CA LYS A 108 10.65 4.91 -0.26
C LYS A 108 11.26 3.62 -0.76
N ILE A 109 11.92 3.67 -1.92
CA ILE A 109 12.60 2.54 -2.52
C ILE A 109 14.11 2.81 -2.48
N ILE A 110 14.86 1.92 -1.83
CA ILE A 110 16.31 2.02 -1.68
C ILE A 110 16.98 1.03 -2.61
N GLY A 111 17.80 1.55 -3.50
CA GLY A 111 18.62 0.76 -4.41
C GLY A 111 20.12 0.96 -4.17
N SER A 112 20.94 0.15 -4.83
CA SER A 112 22.41 0.18 -4.69
C SER A 112 23.06 1.44 -5.26
N LYS A 113 22.35 2.22 -6.10
CA LYS A 113 22.87 3.42 -6.77
C LYS A 113 22.04 4.67 -6.52
N GLY A 114 20.98 4.58 -5.71
CA GLY A 114 20.12 5.72 -5.44
C GLY A 114 18.87 5.37 -4.66
N ILE A 115 18.03 6.37 -4.40
CA ILE A 115 16.81 6.24 -3.64
C ILE A 115 15.68 6.91 -4.44
N ILE A 116 14.52 6.29 -4.50
CA ILE A 116 13.29 6.94 -4.96
C ILE A 116 12.39 7.15 -3.76
N ILE A 117 11.83 8.36 -3.64
CA ILE A 117 10.80 8.70 -2.67
C ILE A 117 9.58 9.21 -3.43
N TRP A 118 8.44 8.59 -3.20
CA TRP A 118 7.13 9.16 -3.48
C TRP A 118 6.53 9.65 -2.17
N ASN A 119 6.05 10.87 -2.17
CA ASN A 119 5.31 11.46 -1.05
C ASN A 119 4.03 12.07 -1.61
N HIS A 120 2.90 11.69 -1.02
CA HIS A 120 1.59 12.18 -1.42
C HIS A 120 1.41 13.67 -1.12
N ASP A 121 1.88 14.12 0.05
CA ASP A 121 1.69 15.51 0.50
C ASP A 121 2.48 16.50 -0.36
N ASP A 122 3.65 16.08 -0.82
CA ASP A 122 4.49 16.85 -1.76
C ASP A 122 4.01 16.72 -3.21
N GLU A 123 3.02 15.86 -3.49
CA GLU A 123 2.58 15.50 -4.86
C GLU A 123 3.75 15.18 -5.80
N SER A 124 4.81 14.59 -5.28
CA SER A 124 6.07 14.46 -6.01
C SER A 124 6.72 13.09 -5.90
N VAL A 125 7.49 12.77 -6.94
CA VAL A 125 8.46 11.68 -6.92
C VAL A 125 9.86 12.27 -7.04
N LYS A 126 10.73 11.97 -6.06
CA LYS A 126 12.10 12.46 -6.00
C LYS A 126 13.07 11.28 -6.15
N LEU A 127 14.17 11.50 -6.85
CA LEU A 127 15.26 10.57 -7.04
C LEU A 127 16.53 11.16 -6.40
N PHE A 128 17.17 10.39 -5.52
CA PHE A 128 18.54 10.65 -5.08
C PHE A 128 19.50 9.81 -5.90
N ASP A 129 20.50 10.44 -6.48
CA ASP A 129 21.56 9.77 -7.23
C ASP A 129 22.83 9.71 -6.36
N ASN A 130 23.25 8.50 -6.00
CA ASN A 130 24.44 8.29 -5.17
C ASN A 130 25.73 8.78 -5.85
N ASN A 131 25.80 8.76 -7.19
CA ASN A 131 27.01 9.18 -7.91
C ASN A 131 27.20 10.69 -7.84
N ASN A 132 26.10 11.44 -7.95
CA ASN A 132 26.13 12.91 -7.96
C ASN A 132 25.84 13.51 -6.59
N ASN A 133 25.45 12.67 -5.60
CA ASN A 133 25.03 13.09 -4.25
C ASN A 133 23.96 14.19 -4.26
N LYS A 134 22.96 14.06 -5.15
CA LYS A 134 21.93 15.09 -5.37
C LYS A 134 20.54 14.49 -5.49
N TRP A 135 19.56 15.23 -4.96
CA TRP A 135 18.16 15.00 -5.19
C TRP A 135 17.69 15.67 -6.47
N LYS A 136 16.80 14.98 -7.19
CA LYS A 136 16.10 15.51 -8.36
C LYS A 136 14.62 15.14 -8.25
N THR A 137 13.73 16.11 -8.40
CA THR A 137 12.30 15.81 -8.61
C THR A 137 12.13 15.31 -10.04
N ILE A 138 11.64 14.06 -10.18
CA ILE A 138 11.46 13.39 -11.47
C ILE A 138 10.01 13.39 -11.94
N MET A 139 9.07 13.60 -11.00
CA MET A 139 7.64 13.77 -11.30
C MET A 139 7.05 14.75 -10.28
N TYR A 140 6.16 15.59 -10.74
CA TYR A 140 5.36 16.49 -9.93
C TYR A 140 3.95 16.57 -10.52
N LEU A 141 2.93 16.27 -9.71
CA LEU A 141 1.53 16.32 -10.10
C LEU A 141 0.98 17.69 -9.69
N LYS A 142 0.92 18.62 -10.64
CA LYS A 142 0.24 19.91 -10.39
C LYS A 142 -1.27 19.69 -10.35
N LYS A 143 -1.93 20.12 -9.27
CA LYS A 143 -3.39 20.08 -9.11
C LYS A 143 -3.94 18.65 -9.22
N PHE A 144 -3.42 17.75 -8.36
CA PHE A 144 -3.98 16.41 -8.24
C PHE A 144 -5.45 16.50 -7.82
N ASP A 145 -6.33 15.90 -8.63
CA ASP A 145 -7.74 15.72 -8.32
C ASP A 145 -8.02 14.22 -8.22
N LEU A 146 -8.37 13.79 -7.00
CA LEU A 146 -8.67 12.38 -6.74
C LEU A 146 -9.80 11.85 -7.62
N ASN A 147 -10.80 12.68 -7.97
CA ASN A 147 -11.90 12.26 -8.82
C ASN A 147 -11.42 11.84 -10.23
N ASN A 148 -10.38 12.48 -10.76
CA ASN A 148 -9.82 12.10 -12.05
C ASN A 148 -9.27 10.66 -12.03
N THR A 149 -8.78 10.16 -10.92
CA THR A 149 -8.27 8.78 -10.85
C THR A 149 -9.40 7.76 -11.07
N TYR A 150 -10.59 8.01 -10.50
CA TYR A 150 -11.76 7.15 -10.72
C TYR A 150 -12.27 7.24 -12.16
N VAL A 151 -12.27 8.43 -12.74
CA VAL A 151 -12.66 8.63 -14.15
C VAL A 151 -11.69 7.89 -15.08
N ASP A 152 -10.38 8.01 -14.86
CA ASP A 152 -9.35 7.36 -15.66
C ASP A 152 -9.42 5.84 -15.55
N GLU A 153 -9.65 5.30 -14.34
CA GLU A 153 -9.84 3.87 -14.11
C GLU A 153 -11.04 3.33 -14.88
N LEU A 154 -12.19 4.00 -14.77
CA LEU A 154 -13.41 3.60 -15.48
C LEU A 154 -13.24 3.68 -17.00
N MET A 155 -12.66 4.76 -17.49
CA MET A 155 -12.39 4.93 -18.92
C MET A 155 -11.43 3.88 -19.46
N TYR A 156 -10.39 3.55 -18.70
CA TYR A 156 -9.46 2.47 -19.03
C TYR A 156 -10.16 1.12 -19.08
N PHE A 157 -10.99 0.79 -18.08
CA PHE A 157 -11.76 -0.45 -18.05
C PHE A 157 -12.69 -0.57 -19.27
N ILE A 158 -13.49 0.47 -19.55
CA ILE A 158 -14.38 0.52 -20.73
C ILE A 158 -13.59 0.31 -22.02
N LYS A 159 -12.42 0.95 -22.16
CA LYS A 159 -11.54 0.79 -23.33
C LYS A 159 -11.05 -0.64 -23.47
N CYS A 160 -10.70 -1.31 -22.37
CA CYS A 160 -10.31 -2.73 -22.39
C CYS A 160 -11.46 -3.62 -22.85
N VAL A 161 -12.67 -3.41 -22.34
CA VAL A 161 -13.88 -4.15 -22.74
C VAL A 161 -14.16 -3.99 -24.23
N LYS A 162 -14.22 -2.71 -24.72
CA LYS A 162 -14.48 -2.39 -26.14
C LYS A 162 -13.46 -3.03 -27.08
N ASN A 163 -12.20 -3.09 -26.67
CA ASN A 163 -11.11 -3.63 -27.49
C ASN A 163 -10.81 -5.11 -27.21
N LYS A 164 -11.60 -5.78 -26.38
CA LYS A 164 -11.40 -7.18 -25.95
C LYS A 164 -9.98 -7.43 -25.42
N LYS A 165 -9.42 -6.48 -24.71
CA LYS A 165 -8.09 -6.55 -24.09
C LYS A 165 -8.21 -6.86 -22.61
N LYS A 166 -7.22 -7.59 -22.08
CA LYS A 166 -7.09 -7.78 -20.63
C LYS A 166 -6.72 -6.45 -19.96
N THR A 167 -7.23 -6.24 -18.75
CA THR A 167 -6.83 -5.13 -17.89
C THR A 167 -5.41 -5.33 -17.35
N LEU A 168 -4.71 -4.24 -17.01
CA LEU A 168 -3.41 -4.31 -16.34
C LEU A 168 -3.52 -4.97 -14.97
N ASN A 169 -4.56 -4.61 -14.23
CA ASN A 169 -4.89 -5.25 -12.96
C ASN A 169 -6.03 -6.24 -13.19
N SER A 170 -5.76 -7.52 -13.02
CA SER A 170 -6.71 -8.60 -13.24
C SER A 170 -7.25 -9.12 -11.91
N ILE A 171 -8.35 -9.89 -11.95
CA ILE A 171 -8.87 -10.59 -10.77
C ILE A 171 -7.80 -11.46 -10.10
N PHE A 172 -6.88 -12.05 -10.87
CA PHE A 172 -5.79 -12.86 -10.33
C PHE A 172 -4.80 -12.02 -9.51
N ASN A 173 -4.48 -10.81 -9.96
CA ASN A 173 -3.65 -9.88 -9.18
C ASN A 173 -4.34 -9.51 -7.86
N GLY A 174 -5.65 -9.19 -7.91
CA GLY A 174 -6.43 -8.91 -6.71
C GLY A 174 -6.49 -10.09 -5.73
N ILE A 175 -6.58 -11.32 -6.23
CA ILE A 175 -6.53 -12.55 -5.40
C ILE A 175 -5.17 -12.66 -4.69
N GLU A 176 -4.06 -12.44 -5.39
CA GLU A 176 -2.73 -12.52 -4.77
C GLU A 176 -2.52 -11.41 -3.73
N THR A 177 -2.93 -10.18 -4.03
CA THR A 177 -2.90 -9.08 -3.05
C THR A 177 -3.71 -9.41 -1.80
N LEU A 178 -4.92 -9.95 -1.97
CA LEU A 178 -5.77 -10.36 -0.84
C LEU A 178 -5.15 -11.53 -0.05
N LYS A 179 -4.56 -12.51 -0.72
CA LYS A 179 -3.84 -13.62 -0.05
C LYS A 179 -2.70 -13.08 0.83
N ILE A 180 -1.92 -12.09 0.35
CA ILE A 180 -0.86 -11.48 1.13
C ILE A 180 -1.44 -10.81 2.37
N ALA A 181 -2.51 -10.01 2.23
CA ALA A 181 -3.16 -9.33 3.35
C ALA A 181 -3.73 -10.32 4.38
N LEU A 182 -4.42 -11.37 3.95
CA LEU A 182 -4.96 -12.41 4.85
C LEU A 182 -3.84 -13.22 5.53
N SER A 183 -2.73 -13.45 4.83
CA SER A 183 -1.55 -14.09 5.40
C SER A 183 -0.87 -13.20 6.44
N ALA A 184 -0.86 -11.88 6.26
CA ALA A 184 -0.42 -10.93 7.28
C ALA A 184 -1.30 -11.03 8.55
N LYS A 185 -2.64 -11.02 8.42
CA LYS A 185 -3.54 -11.26 9.55
C LYS A 185 -3.27 -12.59 10.25
N ARG A 186 -3.04 -13.66 9.47
CA ARG A 186 -2.70 -14.98 10.02
C ARG A 186 -1.36 -14.94 10.76
N ALA A 187 -0.34 -14.29 10.21
CA ALA A 187 0.98 -14.15 10.83
C ALA A 187 0.89 -13.43 12.19
N SER A 188 0.14 -12.33 12.26
CA SER A 188 -0.11 -11.60 13.51
C SER A 188 -0.82 -12.46 14.54
N LYS A 189 -1.90 -13.16 14.16
CA LYS A 189 -2.67 -14.03 15.05
C LYS A 189 -1.85 -15.21 15.59
N THR A 190 -1.02 -15.82 14.73
CA THR A 190 -0.23 -17.01 15.12
C THR A 190 1.14 -16.67 15.68
N LYS A 191 1.56 -15.41 15.58
CA LYS A 191 2.90 -14.90 15.93
C LYS A 191 4.02 -15.67 15.21
N ARG A 192 3.75 -16.08 13.97
CA ARG A 192 4.67 -16.86 13.13
C ARG A 192 4.74 -16.27 11.74
N VAL A 193 5.91 -16.42 11.10
CA VAL A 193 6.07 -16.13 9.69
C VAL A 193 5.16 -17.07 8.87
N VAL A 194 4.45 -16.52 7.90
CA VAL A 194 3.71 -17.29 6.90
C VAL A 194 4.55 -17.34 5.62
N ILE A 195 4.81 -18.54 5.15
CA ILE A 195 5.57 -18.81 3.91
C ILE A 195 4.58 -19.14 2.81
N PHE A 196 4.77 -18.54 1.64
CA PHE A 196 4.03 -18.88 0.42
C PHE A 196 4.81 -20.00 -0.29
N ASN A 197 4.20 -21.16 -0.36
CA ASN A 197 4.73 -22.29 -1.15
C ASN A 197 4.43 -22.03 -2.63
N ASP A 198 5.35 -22.48 -3.49
CA ASP A 198 5.19 -22.45 -4.95
C ASP A 198 4.01 -23.32 -5.43
#